data_aabf9f6bdc189d3609155df28714370e
#
_entry.id   aabf9f6bdc189d3609155df28714370e
#
_cell.length_a   1.000
_cell.length_b   1.000
_cell.length_c   1.000
_cell.angle_alpha   90.00
_cell.angle_beta   90.00
_cell.angle_gamma   90.00
#
_symmetry.space_group_name_H-M   'P 1'
#
loop_
_entity.id
_entity.type
_entity.pdbx_description
1 polymer ?
#
loop_
_entity_poly.entity_id
_entity_poly.type
_entity_poly.pdbx_seq_one_letter_code
_entity_poly.pdbx_strand_id
1 'polypeptide(L)' 'MENTGKIKWYNSAKGFGFITPDNGGKDVFVHVSALKASNLKELTDGQAIKYELVEFRGREVASNLQLIEIDGNK' A
#
# COMPACT_ATOMS: atom_id res chain seq x y z
N MET A 1 -10.28 8.86 3.31
CA MET A 1 -10.62 7.87 4.32
C MET A 1 -9.50 6.88 4.47
N GLU A 2 -9.13 6.58 5.69
CA GLU A 2 -8.00 5.69 5.91
C GLU A 2 -8.42 4.24 5.83
N ASN A 3 -7.61 3.45 5.19
CA ASN A 3 -7.85 2.03 5.06
C ASN A 3 -6.60 1.29 5.48
N THR A 4 -6.73 0.04 5.83
CA THR A 4 -5.59 -0.79 6.17
C THR A 4 -5.63 -2.07 5.34
N GLY A 5 -4.45 -2.64 5.16
CA GLY A 5 -4.34 -3.88 4.42
C GLY A 5 -2.93 -4.40 4.53
N LYS A 6 -2.63 -5.38 3.71
CA LYS A 6 -1.29 -5.94 3.67
C LYS A 6 -0.78 -5.96 2.25
N ILE A 7 0.53 -5.78 2.11
CA ILE A 7 1.11 -5.79 0.78
C ILE A 7 1.02 -7.21 0.23
N LYS A 8 0.31 -7.35 -0.88
CA LYS A 8 0.22 -8.65 -1.54
C LYS A 8 1.54 -8.95 -2.22
N TRP A 9 2.05 -8.01 -2.98
CA TRP A 9 3.38 -8.07 -3.55
C TRP A 9 3.75 -6.70 -4.09
N TYR A 10 5.04 -6.46 -4.23
CA TYR A 10 5.51 -5.20 -4.79
C TYR A 10 6.75 -5.50 -5.60
N ASN A 11 6.80 -4.95 -6.82
CA ASN A 11 7.93 -5.17 -7.71
C ASN A 11 8.62 -3.83 -7.94
N SER A 12 9.76 -3.63 -7.30
CA SER A 12 10.46 -2.35 -7.40
C SER A 12 11.02 -2.11 -8.80
N ALA A 13 11.33 -3.17 -9.54
CA ALA A 13 11.83 -3.00 -10.89
C ALA A 13 10.75 -2.44 -11.80
N LYS A 14 9.51 -2.86 -11.61
CA LYS A 14 8.41 -2.36 -12.40
C LYS A 14 7.77 -1.12 -11.80
N GLY A 15 7.99 -0.89 -10.52
CA GLY A 15 7.50 0.30 -9.87
C GLY A 15 6.06 0.26 -9.44
N PHE A 16 5.51 -0.91 -9.15
CA PHE A 16 4.14 -0.99 -8.65
C PHE A 16 3.91 -2.29 -7.90
N GLY A 17 2.80 -2.35 -7.20
CA GLY A 17 2.40 -3.54 -6.49
C GLY A 17 0.93 -3.46 -6.13
N PHE A 18 0.49 -4.37 -5.27
CA PHE A 18 -0.91 -4.43 -4.86
C PHE A 18 -1.01 -4.65 -3.37
N ILE A 19 -2.08 -4.11 -2.80
CA ILE A 19 -2.41 -4.24 -1.40
C ILE A 19 -3.68 -5.07 -1.30
N THR A 20 -3.69 -6.03 -0.39
CA THR A 20 -4.91 -6.79 -0.10
C THR A 20 -5.60 -6.10 1.07
N PRO A 21 -6.76 -5.48 0.85
CA PRO A 21 -7.43 -4.76 1.93
C PRO A 21 -7.86 -5.69 3.05
N ASP A 22 -7.77 -5.22 4.29
CA ASP A 22 -8.19 -6.01 5.43
C ASP A 22 -9.69 -6.26 5.42
N ASN A 23 -10.45 -5.40 4.77
CA ASN A 23 -11.90 -5.58 4.73
C ASN A 23 -12.35 -6.60 3.68
N GLY A 24 -11.42 -7.25 3.00
CA GLY A 24 -11.79 -8.27 2.04
C GLY A 24 -12.18 -7.77 0.67
N GLY A 25 -11.96 -6.50 0.40
CA GLY A 25 -12.29 -5.94 -0.90
C GLY A 25 -11.28 -6.32 -1.98
N LYS A 26 -11.40 -5.68 -3.13
CA LYS A 26 -10.51 -5.96 -4.25
C LYS A 26 -9.12 -5.42 -3.96
N ASP A 27 -8.12 -6.05 -4.57
CA ASP A 27 -6.75 -5.59 -4.42
C ASP A 27 -6.63 -4.14 -4.88
N VAL A 28 -5.82 -3.38 -4.18
CA VAL A 28 -5.65 -1.96 -4.46
C VAL A 28 -4.28 -1.74 -5.08
N PHE A 29 -4.25 -1.05 -6.20
CA PHE A 29 -3.00 -0.77 -6.92
C PHE A 29 -2.18 0.27 -6.15
N VAL A 30 -0.89 0.07 -6.07
CA VAL A 30 0.01 1.05 -5.47
C VAL A 30 1.18 1.27 -6.41
N HIS A 31 1.45 2.54 -6.72
CA HIS A 31 2.52 2.90 -7.66
C HIS A 31 3.72 3.44 -6.87
N VAL A 32 4.90 3.33 -7.47
CA VAL A 32 6.12 3.79 -6.79
C VAL A 32 6.03 5.28 -6.44
N SER A 33 5.31 6.06 -7.21
CA SER A 33 5.16 7.48 -6.91
C SER A 33 4.49 7.71 -5.57
N ALA A 34 3.57 6.81 -5.19
CA ALA A 34 2.93 6.91 -3.87
C ALA A 34 3.93 6.61 -2.77
N LEU A 35 4.86 5.67 -3.02
CA LEU A 35 5.90 5.38 -2.06
C LEU A 35 6.79 6.60 -1.87
N LYS A 36 7.21 7.22 -2.96
CA LYS A 36 8.07 8.39 -2.86
C LYS A 36 7.37 9.53 -2.16
N ALA A 37 6.11 9.75 -2.46
CA ALA A 37 5.35 10.81 -1.81
C ALA A 37 5.19 10.55 -0.32
N SER A 38 5.22 9.28 0.08
CA SER A 38 5.08 8.91 1.48
C SER A 38 6.43 8.67 2.15
N ASN A 39 7.52 8.99 1.45
CA ASN A 39 8.86 8.85 2.00
C ASN A 39 9.24 7.40 2.26
N LEU A 40 8.75 6.49 1.47
CA LEU A 40 9.06 5.08 1.58
C LEU A 40 9.94 4.66 0.43
N LYS A 41 10.80 3.68 0.65
CA LYS A 41 11.70 3.21 -0.39
C LYS A 41 11.16 1.99 -1.09
N GLU A 42 10.61 1.04 -0.36
CA GLU A 42 10.07 -0.17 -0.94
C GLU A 42 9.11 -0.79 0.03
N LEU A 43 8.37 -1.77 -0.44
CA LEU A 43 7.40 -2.48 0.36
C LEU A 43 7.75 -3.96 0.39
N THR A 44 7.42 -4.60 1.51
CA THR A 44 7.71 -6.02 1.69
C THR A 44 6.40 -6.79 1.64
N ASP A 45 6.42 -7.95 0.95
CA ASP A 45 5.22 -8.78 0.89
C ASP A 45 4.73 -9.11 2.30
N GLY A 46 3.45 -8.94 2.50
CA GLY A 46 2.86 -9.23 3.81
C GLY A 46 2.93 -8.07 4.80
N GLN A 47 3.59 -6.99 4.43
CA GLN A 47 3.72 -5.84 5.32
C GLN A 47 2.36 -5.18 5.56
N ALA A 48 2.03 -4.91 6.81
CA ALA A 48 0.80 -4.18 7.12
C ALA A 48 0.98 -2.72 6.77
N ILE A 49 -0.04 -2.12 6.18
CA ILE A 49 0.06 -0.77 5.70
C ILE A 49 -1.27 -0.04 5.85
N LYS A 50 -1.20 1.24 6.12
CA LYS A 50 -2.35 2.12 6.15
C LYS A 50 -2.27 3.01 4.92
N TYR A 51 -3.38 3.25 4.28
CA TYR A 51 -3.39 4.03 3.06
C TYR A 51 -4.72 4.71 2.86
N GLU A 52 -4.76 5.63 1.91
CA GLU A 52 -6.01 6.27 1.50
C GLU A 52 -6.35 5.77 0.11
N LEU A 53 -7.63 5.51 -0.12
CA LEU A 53 -8.07 5.13 -1.45
C LEU A 53 -8.42 6.37 -2.23
N VAL A 54 -7.83 6.50 -3.41
CA VAL A 54 -8.19 7.58 -4.31
C VAL A 54 -8.49 6.96 -5.67
N GLU A 55 -9.33 7.61 -6.43
CA GLU A 55 -9.67 7.12 -7.75
C GLU A 55 -8.83 7.86 -8.78
N PHE A 56 -8.16 7.10 -9.64
CA PHE A 56 -7.35 7.68 -10.68
C PHE A 56 -7.66 6.94 -11.97
N ARG A 57 -8.26 7.65 -12.91
CA ARG A 57 -8.62 7.10 -14.22
C ARG A 57 -9.49 5.86 -14.10
N GLY A 58 -10.48 5.92 -13.21
CA GLY A 58 -11.41 4.82 -13.03
C GLY A 58 -10.89 3.65 -12.24
N ARG A 59 -9.72 3.80 -11.62
CA ARG A 59 -9.11 2.73 -10.85
C ARG A 59 -8.83 3.22 -9.44
N GLU A 60 -9.06 2.37 -8.46
CA GLU A 60 -8.73 2.72 -7.09
C GLU A 60 -7.26 2.47 -6.85
N VAL A 61 -6.56 3.48 -6.35
CA VAL A 61 -5.14 3.37 -6.06
C VAL A 61 -4.88 3.82 -4.63
N ALA A 62 -3.78 3.33 -4.06
CA ALA A 62 -3.40 3.69 -2.71
C ALA A 62 -2.58 4.97 -2.74
N SER A 63 -2.80 5.81 -1.74
CA SER A 63 -2.08 7.07 -1.58
C SER A 63 -1.82 7.28 -0.10
N ASN A 64 -0.93 8.21 0.22
CA ASN A 64 -0.60 8.55 1.62
C ASN A 64 -0.33 7.28 2.42
N LEU A 65 0.67 6.53 1.96
CA LEU A 65 1.00 5.24 2.55
C LEU A 65 1.70 5.43 3.90
N GLN A 66 1.39 4.55 4.84
CA GLN A 66 2.02 4.61 6.13
C GLN A 66 2.20 3.18 6.62
N LEU A 67 3.43 2.78 6.87
CA LEU A 67 3.68 1.42 7.35
C LEU A 67 3.18 1.28 8.78
N ILE A 68 2.56 0.14 9.04
CA ILE A 68 2.11 -0.16 10.39
C ILE A 68 3.13 -1.10 10.98
N GLU A 69 3.75 -0.67 12.08
CA GLU A 69 4.72 -1.51 12.72
C GLU A 69 4.01 -2.35 13.73
N ILE A 70 3.99 -3.62 13.49
CA ILE A 70 3.42 -4.48 14.46
C ILE A 70 4.55 -4.95 15.26
N ASP A 71 4.94 -4.19 16.24
CA ASP A 71 6.09 -4.53 16.88
C ASP A 71 5.86 -5.18 18.07
N GLY A 72 5.54 -5.92 18.18
CA GLY A 72 5.51 -6.40 19.41
C GLY A 72 6.62 -5.97 20.29
N ASN A 73 7.13 -5.63 20.45
CA ASN A 73 8.02 -5.36 21.16
C ASN A 73 8.67 -4.71 21.34
N LYS A 74 8.80 -4.53 21.18
CA LYS A 74 9.45 -3.98 21.31
C LYS A 74 9.62 -3.75 21.96
#